data_92228fd50327b20c3a9cb77da7d8e024
#
_entry.id   92228fd50327b20c3a9cb77da7d8e024
#
_cell.length_a   1.000
_cell.length_b   1.000
_cell.length_c   1.000
_cell.angle_alpha   90.00
_cell.angle_beta   90.00
_cell.angle_gamma   90.00
#
_symmetry.space_group_name_H-M   'P 1'
#
loop_
_entity.id
_entity.type
_entity.pdbx_description
1 polymer ?
#
loop_
_entity_poly.entity_id
_entity_poly.type
_entity_poly.pdbx_seq_one_letter_code
_entity_poly.pdbx_strand_id
1 'polypeptide(L)'
;MKRIIKYPLSFLGLLLIFILLLFISSLFPSSIIEKNIKESSKILTEEGNLYQFFDWSHVVNNNYTDALMINEAYSIDNKNPLYSCMSVRKNYNKNITKNSLTDQNGDSISLNNVKDYDTVGELAEFLDGTIDTSVTYARYWHGYLPILRTLLIFFNISEIRILLLIIFIFLFIWLIKLIKDKIGIINAGIFAISLILYGYFLVSYSLESAPVFLVMMISSIILLKRIDKIKNLYLFIFIIACITNYVDYLTVPLITLAIPLILYITYKQKENSNLQYKYFIKIIIKSSLIW
;
A
#
# COMPACT_ATOMS: atom_id res chain seq x y z
N MET A 1 32.75 -11.57 5.10
CA MET A 1 32.75 -10.37 4.24
C MET A 1 31.79 -10.48 3.05
N LYS A 2 31.91 -11.45 2.13
CA LYS A 2 31.02 -11.59 0.93
C LYS A 2 29.51 -11.70 1.22
N ARG A 3 29.07 -12.16 2.40
CA ARG A 3 27.63 -12.26 2.76
C ARG A 3 27.01 -10.93 3.18
N ILE A 4 27.77 -10.04 3.82
CA ILE A 4 27.29 -8.73 4.33
C ILE A 4 27.13 -7.74 3.17
N ILE A 5 28.03 -7.77 2.18
CA ILE A 5 28.00 -6.89 0.99
C ILE A 5 26.71 -7.04 0.17
N LYS A 6 26.02 -8.18 0.28
CA LYS A 6 24.77 -8.41 -0.48
C LYS A 6 23.63 -7.46 -0.05
N TYR A 7 23.55 -7.07 1.22
CA TYR A 7 22.49 -6.19 1.71
C TYR A 7 22.60 -4.78 1.12
N PRO A 8 23.72 -4.05 1.28
CA PRO A 8 23.87 -2.73 0.68
C PRO A 8 23.81 -2.77 -0.85
N LEU A 9 24.31 -3.80 -1.50
CA LEU A 9 24.21 -3.94 -2.96
C LEU A 9 22.75 -4.15 -3.41
N SER A 10 21.97 -4.97 -2.69
CA SER A 10 20.55 -5.16 -2.95
C SER A 10 19.77 -3.89 -2.69
N PHE A 11 20.08 -3.15 -1.62
CA PHE A 11 19.46 -1.87 -1.30
C PHE A 11 19.71 -0.85 -2.41
N LEU A 12 20.94 -0.65 -2.83
CA LEU A 12 21.28 0.29 -3.90
C LEU A 12 20.62 -0.09 -5.23
N GLY A 13 20.57 -1.38 -5.56
CA GLY A 13 19.89 -1.87 -6.76
C GLY A 13 18.37 -1.59 -6.70
N LEU A 14 17.72 -1.85 -5.58
CA LEU A 14 16.29 -1.54 -5.37
C LEU A 14 16.04 -0.03 -5.39
N LEU A 15 16.89 0.77 -4.73
CA LEU A 15 16.79 2.22 -4.73
C LEU A 15 16.80 2.80 -6.14
N LEU A 16 17.72 2.33 -6.99
CA LEU A 16 17.77 2.74 -8.40
C LEU A 16 16.51 2.35 -9.17
N ILE A 17 16.00 1.13 -8.94
CA ILE A 17 14.73 0.67 -9.54
C ILE A 17 13.57 1.56 -9.08
N PHE A 18 13.48 1.88 -7.80
CA PHE A 18 12.40 2.70 -7.24
C PHE A 18 12.40 4.12 -7.82
N ILE A 19 13.58 4.76 -7.89
CA ILE A 19 13.73 6.08 -8.52
C ILE A 19 13.36 6.01 -9.99
N LEU A 20 13.80 4.97 -10.71
CA LEU A 20 13.50 4.80 -12.13
C LEU A 20 12.00 4.62 -12.38
N LEU A 21 11.30 3.83 -11.56
CA LEU A 21 9.86 3.62 -11.67
C LEU A 21 9.09 4.94 -11.46
N LEU A 22 9.44 5.71 -10.42
CA LEU A 22 8.86 7.03 -10.17
C LEU A 22 9.14 7.98 -11.34
N PHE A 23 10.38 8.03 -11.82
CA PHE A 23 10.77 8.87 -12.95
C PHE A 23 9.99 8.53 -14.22
N ILE A 24 9.89 7.25 -14.60
CA ILE A 24 9.13 6.80 -15.78
C ILE A 24 7.66 7.23 -15.64
N SER A 25 7.06 7.06 -14.46
CA SER A 25 5.66 7.44 -14.26
C SER A 25 5.41 8.94 -14.37
N SER A 26 6.44 9.77 -14.19
CA SER A 26 6.35 11.23 -14.31
C SER A 26 6.61 11.77 -15.73
N LEU A 27 7.03 10.91 -16.66
CA LEU A 27 7.29 11.35 -18.04
C LEU A 27 6.01 11.64 -18.84
N PHE A 28 4.91 10.97 -18.54
CA PHE A 28 3.67 11.24 -19.26
C PHE A 28 2.85 12.33 -18.57
N PRO A 29 2.20 13.22 -19.36
CA PRO A 29 1.47 14.35 -18.81
C PRO A 29 0.21 13.91 -18.07
N SER A 30 -0.17 14.67 -17.03
CA SER A 30 -1.38 14.38 -16.25
C SER A 30 -2.68 14.53 -17.04
N SER A 31 -2.66 15.25 -18.19
CA SER A 31 -3.82 15.33 -19.09
C SER A 31 -4.28 13.98 -19.65
N ILE A 32 -3.38 12.97 -19.73
CA ILE A 32 -3.74 11.62 -20.19
C ILE A 32 -4.66 10.91 -19.18
N ILE A 33 -4.48 11.17 -17.89
CA ILE A 33 -5.24 10.55 -16.80
C ILE A 33 -6.44 11.42 -16.35
N GLU A 34 -6.56 12.64 -16.85
CA GLU A 34 -7.53 13.64 -16.38
C GLU A 34 -8.97 13.14 -16.44
N LYS A 35 -9.38 12.47 -17.54
CA LYS A 35 -10.74 11.95 -17.69
C LYS A 35 -11.10 10.99 -16.54
N ASN A 36 -10.28 9.98 -16.32
CA ASN A 36 -10.54 8.96 -15.32
C ASN A 36 -10.40 9.52 -13.88
N ILE A 37 -9.57 10.54 -13.67
CA ILE A 37 -9.49 11.25 -12.40
C ILE A 37 -10.77 12.04 -12.13
N LYS A 38 -11.32 12.76 -13.12
CA LYS A 38 -12.59 13.47 -12.97
C LYS A 38 -13.76 12.53 -12.67
N GLU A 39 -13.80 11.38 -13.32
CA GLU A 39 -14.78 10.33 -13.01
C GLU A 39 -14.58 9.77 -11.60
N SER A 40 -13.33 9.50 -11.20
CA SER A 40 -13.00 9.04 -9.85
C SER A 40 -13.37 10.07 -8.77
N SER A 41 -13.14 11.36 -9.02
CA SER A 41 -13.52 12.43 -8.10
C SER A 41 -15.03 12.47 -7.87
N LYS A 42 -15.84 12.31 -8.92
CA LYS A 42 -17.31 12.24 -8.79
C LYS A 42 -17.74 11.07 -7.90
N ILE A 43 -17.18 9.87 -8.16
CA ILE A 43 -17.48 8.67 -7.36
C ILE A 43 -17.12 8.91 -5.89
N LEU A 44 -15.92 9.43 -5.62
CA LEU A 44 -15.47 9.70 -4.26
C LEU A 44 -16.33 10.78 -3.57
N THR A 45 -16.81 11.80 -4.32
CA THR A 45 -17.71 12.83 -3.79
C THR A 45 -19.08 12.24 -3.40
N GLU A 46 -19.60 11.30 -4.18
CA GLU A 46 -20.84 10.60 -3.86
C GLU A 46 -20.69 9.67 -2.65
N GLU A 47 -19.53 9.03 -2.48
CA GLU A 47 -19.21 8.14 -1.36
C GLU A 47 -18.83 8.92 -0.08
N GLY A 48 -18.27 10.12 -0.20
CA GLY A 48 -17.74 10.92 0.90
C GLY A 48 -16.39 10.44 1.44
N ASN A 49 -15.80 11.17 2.39
CA ASN A 49 -14.47 10.87 2.95
C ASN A 49 -14.39 9.51 3.66
N LEU A 50 -15.49 9.04 4.24
CA LEU A 50 -15.59 7.73 4.89
C LEU A 50 -16.77 6.97 4.31
N TYR A 51 -16.47 6.03 3.41
CA TYR A 51 -17.50 5.18 2.79
C TYR A 51 -17.81 3.97 3.67
N GLN A 52 -19.06 3.86 4.10
CA GLN A 52 -19.52 2.73 4.92
C GLN A 52 -20.02 1.59 4.02
N PHE A 53 -19.43 0.40 4.16
CA PHE A 53 -19.80 -0.76 3.33
C PHE A 53 -21.17 -1.35 3.67
N PHE A 54 -21.59 -1.24 4.94
CA PHE A 54 -22.84 -1.80 5.43
C PHE A 54 -23.43 -0.91 6.50
N ASP A 55 -24.71 -0.58 6.42
CA ASP A 55 -25.41 0.31 7.36
C ASP A 55 -25.36 -0.16 8.82
N TRP A 56 -25.21 -1.48 9.03
CA TRP A 56 -25.16 -2.11 10.34
C TRP A 56 -23.74 -2.30 10.89
N SER A 57 -22.71 -1.98 10.13
CA SER A 57 -21.31 -2.21 10.52
C SER A 57 -20.51 -0.91 10.65
N HIS A 58 -19.46 -0.94 11.45
CA HIS A 58 -18.47 0.15 11.52
C HIS A 58 -17.31 -0.04 10.53
N VAL A 59 -17.46 -0.92 9.54
CA VAL A 59 -16.45 -1.13 8.51
C VAL A 59 -16.57 -0.04 7.47
N VAL A 60 -15.60 0.84 7.46
CA VAL A 60 -15.53 1.98 6.55
C VAL A 60 -14.29 1.90 5.65
N ASN A 61 -14.40 2.43 4.43
CA ASN A 61 -13.26 2.74 3.58
C ASN A 61 -12.79 4.17 3.82
N ASN A 62 -11.50 4.37 3.83
CA ASN A 62 -10.88 5.68 3.99
C ASN A 62 -10.67 6.36 2.62
N ASN A 63 -11.75 6.92 2.06
CA ASN A 63 -11.70 7.67 0.81
C ASN A 63 -10.88 8.95 0.92
N TYR A 64 -10.70 9.47 2.14
CA TYR A 64 -9.82 10.61 2.42
C TYR A 64 -8.40 10.36 1.86
N THR A 65 -7.81 9.20 2.15
CA THR A 65 -6.47 8.86 1.66
C THR A 65 -6.49 8.52 0.16
N ASP A 66 -7.54 7.83 -0.32
CA ASP A 66 -7.68 7.51 -1.74
C ASP A 66 -7.74 8.79 -2.60
N ALA A 67 -8.52 9.80 -2.17
CA ALA A 67 -8.59 11.11 -2.82
C ALA A 67 -7.24 11.85 -2.79
N LEU A 68 -6.52 11.78 -1.66
CA LEU A 68 -5.19 12.37 -1.53
C LEU A 68 -4.20 11.72 -2.52
N MET A 69 -4.19 10.38 -2.62
CA MET A 69 -3.32 9.66 -3.55
C MET A 69 -3.62 10.02 -5.02
N ILE A 70 -4.90 10.23 -5.38
CA ILE A 70 -5.31 10.68 -6.72
C ILE A 70 -4.90 12.14 -6.97
N ASN A 71 -5.05 13.03 -5.98
CA ASN A 71 -4.59 14.42 -6.03
C ASN A 71 -3.08 14.49 -6.31
N GLU A 72 -2.30 13.71 -5.58
CA GLU A 72 -0.85 13.61 -5.77
C GLU A 72 -0.50 13.03 -7.16
N ALA A 73 -1.22 12.02 -7.62
CA ALA A 73 -1.02 11.44 -8.95
C ALA A 73 -1.26 12.45 -10.08
N TYR A 74 -2.26 13.34 -9.93
CA TYR A 74 -2.56 14.39 -10.91
C TYR A 74 -1.58 15.57 -10.83
N SER A 75 -1.02 15.83 -9.65
CA SER A 75 -0.10 16.96 -9.39
C SER A 75 1.30 16.78 -9.99
N ILE A 76 1.60 15.62 -10.59
CA ILE A 76 2.89 15.36 -11.22
C ILE A 76 3.07 16.22 -12.46
N ASP A 77 4.16 17.04 -12.48
CA ASP A 77 4.54 17.87 -13.63
C ASP A 77 5.59 17.16 -14.49
N ASN A 78 5.25 16.91 -15.75
CA ASN A 78 6.14 16.24 -16.70
C ASN A 78 7.21 17.18 -17.32
N LYS A 79 7.16 18.51 -17.07
CA LYS A 79 8.21 19.44 -17.52
C LYS A 79 9.50 19.25 -16.72
N ASN A 80 9.36 18.91 -15.42
CA ASN A 80 10.48 18.59 -14.53
C ASN A 80 10.28 17.23 -13.87
N PRO A 81 10.31 16.11 -14.62
CA PRO A 81 9.84 14.82 -14.16
C PRO A 81 10.61 14.30 -12.94
N LEU A 82 11.95 14.45 -12.90
CA LEU A 82 12.76 13.99 -11.77
C LEU A 82 12.44 14.79 -10.50
N TYR A 83 12.33 16.11 -10.60
CA TYR A 83 11.97 16.94 -9.45
C TYR A 83 10.56 16.62 -8.98
N SER A 84 9.62 16.52 -9.89
CA SER A 84 8.20 16.27 -9.58
C SER A 84 7.96 14.93 -8.90
N CYS A 85 8.65 13.86 -9.36
CA CYS A 85 8.49 12.54 -8.73
C CYS A 85 9.21 12.41 -7.37
N MET A 86 10.21 13.24 -7.10
CA MET A 86 10.93 13.24 -5.82
C MET A 86 10.35 14.23 -4.81
N SER A 87 9.62 15.24 -5.28
CA SER A 87 8.97 16.26 -4.45
C SER A 87 7.46 16.31 -4.73
N VAL A 88 6.81 15.15 -4.59
CA VAL A 88 5.37 15.01 -4.84
C VAL A 88 4.58 16.11 -4.14
N ARG A 89 3.64 16.70 -4.85
CA ARG A 89 2.82 17.80 -4.34
C ARG A 89 1.39 17.37 -4.16
N LYS A 90 0.73 17.92 -3.15
CA LYS A 90 -0.71 17.89 -3.02
C LYS A 90 -1.28 19.29 -3.16
N ASN A 91 -2.46 19.40 -3.77
CA ASN A 91 -3.22 20.63 -3.83
C ASN A 91 -4.24 20.64 -2.70
N TYR A 92 -4.44 21.81 -2.08
CA TYR A 92 -5.28 21.94 -0.90
C TYR A 92 -5.91 23.33 -0.84
N ASN A 93 -7.07 23.42 -0.16
CA ASN A 93 -7.74 24.70 0.07
C ASN A 93 -7.23 25.36 1.36
N LYS A 94 -6.53 26.49 1.21
CA LYS A 94 -5.98 27.25 2.35
C LYS A 94 -7.04 27.68 3.37
N ASN A 95 -8.24 27.97 2.91
CA ASN A 95 -9.29 28.49 3.78
C ASN A 95 -9.85 27.40 4.71
N ILE A 96 -9.99 26.17 4.20
CA ILE A 96 -10.39 25.00 4.98
C ILE A 96 -9.30 24.65 6.00
N THR A 97 -8.03 24.62 5.55
CA THR A 97 -6.90 24.26 6.43
C THR A 97 -6.70 25.26 7.57
N LYS A 98 -6.96 26.56 7.34
CA LYS A 98 -6.86 27.58 8.39
C LYS A 98 -7.96 27.46 9.45
N ASN A 99 -9.16 27.08 9.04
CA ASN A 99 -10.31 26.92 9.95
C ASN A 99 -10.25 25.61 10.73
N SER A 100 -9.47 24.63 10.28
CA SER A 100 -9.37 23.30 10.88
C SER A 100 -8.27 23.15 11.93
N LEU A 101 -7.34 24.10 12.02
CA LEU A 101 -6.18 24.00 12.94
C LEU A 101 -6.25 24.91 14.17
N THR A 102 -7.05 25.93 14.12
CA THR A 102 -7.26 26.86 15.25
C THR A 102 -8.71 27.33 15.26
N ASP A 103 -9.33 27.35 16.43
CA ASP A 103 -10.59 28.04 16.62
C ASP A 103 -10.38 29.57 16.53
N GLN A 104 -11.47 30.34 16.63
CA GLN A 104 -11.40 31.82 16.60
C GLN A 104 -10.59 32.41 17.75
N ASN A 105 -10.23 31.61 18.76
CA ASN A 105 -9.44 32.00 19.92
C ASN A 105 -7.98 31.56 19.83
N GLY A 106 -7.58 30.84 18.75
CA GLY A 106 -6.24 30.32 18.56
C GLY A 106 -5.98 28.95 19.21
N ASP A 107 -7.00 28.31 19.78
CA ASP A 107 -6.89 26.99 20.37
C ASP A 107 -6.95 25.90 19.31
N SER A 108 -6.11 24.86 19.46
CA SER A 108 -6.07 23.71 18.55
C SER A 108 -7.39 22.94 18.62
N ILE A 109 -8.10 22.90 17.50
CA ILE A 109 -9.34 22.13 17.38
C ILE A 109 -9.01 20.65 17.48
N SER A 110 -9.66 19.94 18.41
CA SER A 110 -9.53 18.51 18.52
C SER A 110 -10.02 17.83 17.23
N LEU A 111 -9.29 16.81 16.77
CA LEU A 111 -9.57 15.98 15.58
C LEU A 111 -10.93 15.26 15.57
N ASN A 112 -11.84 15.60 16.47
CA ASN A 112 -13.16 15.01 16.58
C ASN A 112 -14.18 15.52 15.55
N ASN A 113 -13.86 16.57 14.78
CA ASN A 113 -14.68 17.07 13.69
C ASN A 113 -14.04 16.73 12.35
N VAL A 114 -14.24 15.50 11.89
CA VAL A 114 -13.79 14.97 10.58
C VAL A 114 -14.32 15.81 9.39
N LYS A 115 -15.24 16.72 9.60
CA LYS A 115 -15.75 17.66 8.59
C LYS A 115 -14.71 18.70 8.12
N ASP A 116 -13.65 18.92 8.88
CA ASP A 116 -12.70 20.00 8.59
C ASP A 116 -11.53 19.54 7.69
N TYR A 117 -11.41 18.23 7.37
CA TYR A 117 -10.46 17.67 6.42
C TYR A 117 -11.21 16.99 5.28
N ASP A 118 -11.57 17.77 4.26
CA ASP A 118 -12.29 17.27 3.09
C ASP A 118 -11.37 17.09 1.90
N THR A 119 -10.53 16.05 1.91
CA THR A 119 -9.66 15.74 0.76
C THR A 119 -10.42 15.33 -0.48
N VAL A 120 -11.63 14.78 -0.33
CA VAL A 120 -12.50 14.47 -1.46
C VAL A 120 -13.00 15.76 -2.10
N GLY A 121 -13.45 16.74 -1.30
CA GLY A 121 -13.81 18.07 -1.76
C GLY A 121 -12.60 18.82 -2.34
N GLU A 122 -11.42 18.78 -1.68
CA GLU A 122 -10.18 19.38 -2.18
C GLU A 122 -9.79 18.83 -3.57
N LEU A 123 -9.99 17.52 -3.81
CA LEU A 123 -9.74 16.93 -5.13
C LEU A 123 -10.70 17.49 -6.18
N ALA A 124 -11.99 17.62 -5.86
CA ALA A 124 -12.99 18.17 -6.77
C ALA A 124 -12.69 19.64 -7.11
N GLU A 125 -12.43 20.46 -6.10
CA GLU A 125 -12.09 21.88 -6.25
C GLU A 125 -10.79 22.09 -7.05
N PHE A 126 -9.82 21.19 -6.88
CA PHE A 126 -8.59 21.23 -7.66
C PHE A 126 -8.84 20.94 -9.14
N LEU A 127 -9.67 19.95 -9.45
CA LEU A 127 -10.00 19.58 -10.82
C LEU A 127 -10.86 20.62 -11.54
N ASP A 128 -11.65 21.39 -10.80
CA ASP A 128 -12.46 22.51 -11.31
C ASP A 128 -11.65 23.81 -11.45
N GLY A 129 -10.38 23.81 -11.02
CA GLY A 129 -9.49 24.96 -11.09
C GLY A 129 -9.76 26.04 -10.01
N THR A 130 -10.55 25.73 -9.00
CA THR A 130 -10.85 26.64 -7.88
C THR A 130 -9.67 26.73 -6.90
N ILE A 131 -8.85 25.68 -6.81
CA ILE A 131 -7.65 25.61 -5.99
C ILE A 131 -6.40 25.75 -6.87
N ASP A 132 -5.55 26.73 -6.56
CA ASP A 132 -4.24 26.95 -7.17
C ASP A 132 -3.07 26.73 -6.19
N THR A 133 -3.40 26.39 -4.94
CA THR A 133 -2.42 26.25 -3.86
C THR A 133 -1.94 24.82 -3.75
N SER A 134 -0.62 24.63 -3.73
CA SER A 134 -0.01 23.33 -3.54
C SER A 134 1.12 23.35 -2.54
N VAL A 135 1.36 22.24 -1.87
CA VAL A 135 2.46 22.03 -0.92
C VAL A 135 3.20 20.74 -1.26
N THR A 136 4.51 20.73 -1.02
CA THR A 136 5.31 19.50 -1.13
C THR A 136 4.88 18.52 -0.03
N TYR A 137 4.57 17.28 -0.43
CA TYR A 137 4.16 16.21 0.47
C TYR A 137 5.16 15.06 0.42
N ALA A 138 6.42 15.34 0.77
CA ALA A 138 7.53 14.38 0.70
C ALA A 138 7.63 13.48 1.96
N ARG A 139 6.48 13.05 2.51
CA ARG A 139 6.43 12.22 3.73
C ARG A 139 6.75 10.76 3.47
N TYR A 140 6.45 10.27 2.25
CA TYR A 140 6.59 8.89 1.81
C TYR A 140 7.39 8.81 0.52
N TRP A 141 7.77 7.60 0.11
CA TRP A 141 8.36 7.34 -1.20
C TRP A 141 7.38 7.48 -2.37
N HIS A 142 6.08 7.46 -2.09
CA HIS A 142 5.00 7.47 -3.10
C HIS A 142 5.14 6.37 -4.15
N GLY A 143 5.66 5.19 -3.76
CA GLY A 143 5.89 4.07 -4.67
C GLY A 143 4.64 3.46 -5.28
N TYR A 144 3.44 3.86 -4.84
CA TYR A 144 2.17 3.54 -5.48
C TYR A 144 1.94 4.35 -6.78
N LEU A 145 2.55 5.54 -6.92
CA LEU A 145 2.34 6.43 -8.08
C LEU A 145 2.61 5.77 -9.42
N PRO A 146 3.70 5.01 -9.65
CA PRO A 146 3.94 4.33 -10.91
C PRO A 146 2.79 3.42 -11.32
N ILE A 147 2.21 2.71 -10.36
CA ILE A 147 1.09 1.78 -10.60
C ILE A 147 -0.20 2.58 -10.77
N LEU A 148 -0.51 3.48 -9.84
CA LEU A 148 -1.75 4.25 -9.85
C LEU A 148 -1.87 5.12 -11.11
N ARG A 149 -0.84 5.88 -11.48
CA ARG A 149 -0.87 6.70 -12.70
C ARG A 149 -1.05 5.86 -13.96
N THR A 150 -0.42 4.68 -14.02
CA THR A 150 -0.61 3.76 -15.15
C THR A 150 -2.02 3.20 -15.20
N LEU A 151 -2.61 2.83 -14.07
CA LEU A 151 -3.99 2.36 -14.00
C LEU A 151 -4.99 3.47 -14.39
N LEU A 152 -4.76 4.70 -13.93
CA LEU A 152 -5.61 5.85 -14.25
C LEU A 152 -5.61 6.25 -15.73
N ILE A 153 -4.66 5.76 -16.55
CA ILE A 153 -4.74 5.92 -18.01
C ILE A 153 -5.98 5.20 -18.58
N PHE A 154 -6.31 4.05 -18.02
CA PHE A 154 -7.33 3.14 -18.57
C PHE A 154 -8.61 3.07 -17.73
N PHE A 155 -8.51 3.31 -16.41
CA PHE A 155 -9.55 2.98 -15.43
C PHE A 155 -9.81 4.14 -14.48
N ASN A 156 -11.07 4.33 -14.07
CA ASN A 156 -11.44 5.15 -12.93
C ASN A 156 -11.31 4.34 -11.62
N ILE A 157 -11.57 4.97 -10.47
CA ILE A 157 -11.38 4.33 -9.14
C ILE A 157 -12.23 3.07 -8.93
N SER A 158 -13.48 3.06 -9.41
CA SER A 158 -14.36 1.88 -9.28
C SER A 158 -13.81 0.71 -10.09
N GLU A 159 -13.34 0.96 -11.30
CA GLU A 159 -12.75 -0.07 -12.15
C GLU A 159 -11.43 -0.59 -11.59
N ILE A 160 -10.61 0.30 -11.00
CA ILE A 160 -9.38 -0.08 -10.28
C ILE A 160 -9.72 -0.98 -9.09
N ARG A 161 -10.74 -0.65 -8.30
CA ARG A 161 -11.22 -1.47 -7.17
C ARG A 161 -11.67 -2.86 -7.62
N ILE A 162 -12.40 -2.95 -8.73
CA ILE A 162 -12.81 -4.25 -9.32
C ILE A 162 -11.57 -5.04 -9.79
N LEU A 163 -10.63 -4.40 -10.47
CA LEU A 163 -9.39 -5.04 -10.90
C LEU A 163 -8.60 -5.58 -9.71
N LEU A 164 -8.45 -4.79 -8.65
CA LEU A 164 -7.79 -5.20 -7.41
C LEU A 164 -8.52 -6.38 -6.77
N LEU A 165 -9.86 -6.37 -6.72
CA LEU A 165 -10.64 -7.48 -6.18
C LEU A 165 -10.36 -8.79 -6.93
N ILE A 166 -10.33 -8.75 -8.26
CA ILE A 166 -10.01 -9.92 -9.09
C ILE A 166 -8.60 -10.42 -8.78
N ILE A 167 -7.62 -9.52 -8.67
CA ILE A 167 -6.24 -9.87 -8.32
C ILE A 167 -6.19 -10.50 -6.91
N PHE A 168 -6.87 -9.92 -5.92
CA PHE A 168 -6.92 -10.45 -4.56
C PHE A 168 -7.57 -11.83 -4.48
N ILE A 169 -8.67 -12.06 -5.22
CA ILE A 169 -9.29 -13.40 -5.30
C ILE A 169 -8.30 -14.42 -5.88
N PHE A 170 -7.62 -14.06 -6.97
CA PHE A 170 -6.64 -14.95 -7.60
C PHE A 170 -5.48 -15.28 -6.65
N LEU A 171 -4.89 -14.26 -6.01
CA LEU A 171 -3.79 -14.44 -5.05
C LEU A 171 -4.23 -15.25 -3.82
N PHE A 172 -5.44 -15.01 -3.32
CA PHE A 172 -6.02 -15.78 -2.21
C PHE A 172 -6.10 -17.27 -2.56
N ILE A 173 -6.75 -17.61 -3.66
CA ILE A 173 -6.90 -19.03 -4.11
C ILE A 173 -5.51 -19.67 -4.28
N TRP A 174 -4.57 -18.94 -4.90
CA TRP A 174 -3.23 -19.47 -5.13
C TRP A 174 -2.46 -19.70 -3.83
N LEU A 175 -2.49 -18.73 -2.90
CA LEU A 175 -1.81 -18.86 -1.62
C LEU A 175 -2.41 -19.99 -0.78
N ILE A 176 -3.74 -20.08 -0.68
CA ILE A 176 -4.42 -21.18 0.05
C ILE A 176 -4.05 -22.54 -0.51
N LYS A 177 -4.01 -22.69 -1.85
CA LYS A 177 -3.54 -23.93 -2.48
C LYS A 177 -2.12 -24.27 -2.07
N LEU A 178 -1.19 -23.29 -2.10
CA LEU A 178 0.21 -23.52 -1.69
C LEU A 178 0.34 -23.88 -0.21
N ILE A 179 -0.44 -23.25 0.68
CA ILE A 179 -0.44 -23.58 2.10
C ILE A 179 -0.95 -25.02 2.29
N LYS A 180 -2.05 -25.40 1.62
CA LYS A 180 -2.57 -26.76 1.65
C LYS A 180 -1.50 -27.78 1.22
N ASP A 181 -0.86 -27.54 0.09
CA ASP A 181 0.10 -28.48 -0.50
C ASP A 181 1.40 -28.60 0.34
N LYS A 182 1.90 -27.50 0.86
CA LYS A 182 3.19 -27.46 1.58
C LYS A 182 3.01 -27.68 3.10
N ILE A 183 2.02 -27.07 3.72
CA ILE A 183 1.86 -27.06 5.18
C ILE A 183 0.75 -28.01 5.62
N GLY A 184 -0.39 -28.05 4.94
CA GLY A 184 -1.50 -28.94 5.20
C GLY A 184 -2.85 -28.25 5.19
N ILE A 185 -3.92 -29.08 5.07
CA ILE A 185 -5.30 -28.60 4.87
C ILE A 185 -5.83 -27.80 6.06
N ILE A 186 -5.50 -28.20 7.29
CA ILE A 186 -5.96 -27.53 8.51
C ILE A 186 -5.39 -26.10 8.57
N ASN A 187 -4.08 -25.93 8.33
CA ASN A 187 -3.44 -24.62 8.31
C ASN A 187 -3.97 -23.74 7.18
N ALA A 188 -4.27 -24.33 6.02
CA ALA A 188 -4.89 -23.60 4.90
C ALA A 188 -6.29 -23.11 5.28
N GLY A 189 -7.10 -23.94 5.95
CA GLY A 189 -8.42 -23.56 6.43
C GLY A 189 -8.38 -22.44 7.47
N ILE A 190 -7.52 -22.58 8.49
CA ILE A 190 -7.35 -21.54 9.53
C ILE A 190 -6.92 -20.22 8.89
N PHE A 191 -5.94 -20.24 7.99
CA PHE A 191 -5.46 -19.05 7.32
C PHE A 191 -6.55 -18.39 6.44
N ALA A 192 -7.30 -19.21 5.67
CA ALA A 192 -8.39 -18.73 4.85
C ALA A 192 -9.49 -18.04 5.68
N ILE A 193 -9.93 -18.71 6.75
CA ILE A 193 -10.95 -18.16 7.67
C ILE A 193 -10.44 -16.86 8.31
N SER A 194 -9.18 -16.81 8.76
CA SER A 194 -8.60 -15.61 9.37
C SER A 194 -8.60 -14.42 8.40
N LEU A 195 -8.25 -14.62 7.12
CA LEU A 195 -8.28 -13.56 6.13
C LEU A 195 -9.71 -13.11 5.80
N ILE A 196 -10.68 -14.05 5.71
CA ILE A 196 -12.09 -13.72 5.46
C ILE A 196 -12.65 -12.90 6.63
N LEU A 197 -12.42 -13.33 7.86
CA LEU A 197 -12.88 -12.62 9.07
C LEU A 197 -12.24 -11.23 9.22
N TYR A 198 -11.01 -11.06 8.74
CA TYR A 198 -10.36 -9.75 8.69
C TYR A 198 -11.00 -8.81 7.65
N GLY A 199 -11.77 -9.32 6.70
CA GLY A 199 -12.31 -8.53 5.60
C GLY A 199 -11.33 -8.35 4.44
N TYR A 200 -10.47 -9.33 4.19
CA TYR A 200 -9.40 -9.29 3.17
C TYR A 200 -9.88 -8.77 1.81
N PHE A 201 -11.07 -9.17 1.35
CA PHE A 201 -11.59 -8.74 0.05
C PHE A 201 -12.01 -7.27 0.03
N LEU A 202 -12.32 -6.66 1.20
CA LEU A 202 -12.63 -5.24 1.31
C LEU A 202 -11.38 -4.35 1.12
N VAL A 203 -10.17 -4.92 1.32
CA VAL A 203 -8.90 -4.21 1.08
C VAL A 203 -8.77 -3.75 -0.38
N SER A 204 -9.44 -4.40 -1.33
CA SER A 204 -9.47 -3.98 -2.74
C SER A 204 -10.09 -2.60 -2.96
N TYR A 205 -10.91 -2.13 -2.02
CA TYR A 205 -11.53 -0.80 -2.08
C TYR A 205 -10.57 0.33 -1.65
N SER A 206 -9.50 0.02 -0.92
CA SER A 206 -8.56 1.00 -0.37
C SER A 206 -7.26 1.03 -1.19
N LEU A 207 -7.02 2.12 -1.89
CA LEU A 207 -5.73 2.35 -2.58
C LEU A 207 -4.57 2.42 -1.59
N GLU A 208 -4.84 2.90 -0.37
CA GLU A 208 -3.87 2.99 0.72
C GLU A 208 -3.38 1.62 1.19
N SER A 209 -4.31 0.68 1.40
CA SER A 209 -4.01 -0.62 1.99
C SER A 209 -3.59 -1.68 0.95
N ALA A 210 -4.12 -1.59 -0.27
CA ALA A 210 -3.92 -2.60 -1.31
C ALA A 210 -2.43 -2.91 -1.60
N PRO A 211 -1.50 -1.94 -1.71
CA PRO A 211 -0.10 -2.23 -2.03
C PRO A 211 0.58 -3.14 -1.00
N VAL A 212 0.34 -2.91 0.29
CA VAL A 212 0.94 -3.70 1.38
C VAL A 212 0.41 -5.13 1.37
N PHE A 213 -0.90 -5.30 1.17
CA PHE A 213 -1.50 -6.64 1.05
C PHE A 213 -1.02 -7.38 -0.20
N LEU A 214 -0.82 -6.70 -1.33
CA LEU A 214 -0.21 -7.30 -2.52
C LEU A 214 1.21 -7.79 -2.23
N VAL A 215 2.05 -6.98 -1.56
CA VAL A 215 3.40 -7.39 -1.14
C VAL A 215 3.34 -8.61 -0.21
N MET A 216 2.46 -8.61 0.78
CA MET A 216 2.26 -9.72 1.71
C MET A 216 1.88 -11.01 0.97
N MET A 217 0.90 -10.97 0.06
CA MET A 217 0.43 -12.13 -0.68
C MET A 217 1.49 -12.66 -1.65
N ILE A 218 2.10 -11.78 -2.45
CA ILE A 218 3.11 -12.15 -3.45
C ILE A 218 4.35 -12.71 -2.77
N SER A 219 4.84 -12.07 -1.70
CA SER A 219 6.01 -12.56 -0.96
C SER A 219 5.75 -13.91 -0.30
N SER A 220 4.55 -14.14 0.25
CA SER A 220 4.15 -15.43 0.81
C SER A 220 4.09 -16.54 -0.25
N ILE A 221 3.56 -16.23 -1.44
CA ILE A 221 3.53 -17.15 -2.58
C ILE A 221 4.95 -17.50 -3.04
N ILE A 222 5.82 -16.48 -3.22
CA ILE A 222 7.22 -16.69 -3.62
C ILE A 222 7.95 -17.54 -2.58
N LEU A 223 7.75 -17.22 -1.29
CA LEU A 223 8.34 -17.98 -0.18
C LEU A 223 7.96 -19.46 -0.28
N LEU A 224 6.66 -19.79 -0.29
CA LEU A 224 6.20 -21.16 -0.29
C LEU A 224 6.58 -21.93 -1.57
N LYS A 225 6.53 -21.27 -2.74
CA LYS A 225 6.97 -21.90 -4.01
C LYS A 225 8.47 -22.23 -4.03
N ARG A 226 9.28 -21.45 -3.34
CA ARG A 226 10.74 -21.56 -3.37
C ARG A 226 11.34 -21.93 -2.02
N ILE A 227 10.54 -22.39 -1.05
CA ILE A 227 10.94 -22.57 0.34
C ILE A 227 12.16 -23.49 0.48
N ASP A 228 12.24 -24.54 -0.33
CA ASP A 228 13.35 -25.50 -0.34
C ASP A 228 14.61 -24.94 -1.06
N LYS A 229 14.46 -23.84 -1.83
CA LYS A 229 15.52 -23.23 -2.64
C LYS A 229 16.04 -21.91 -2.06
N ILE A 230 15.36 -21.37 -1.04
CA ILE A 230 15.78 -20.11 -0.41
C ILE A 230 17.04 -20.32 0.40
N LYS A 231 18.18 -19.91 -0.15
CA LYS A 231 19.50 -20.02 0.49
C LYS A 231 19.70 -19.02 1.63
N ASN A 232 18.98 -17.87 1.61
CA ASN A 232 19.13 -16.82 2.60
C ASN A 232 17.77 -16.16 2.86
N LEU A 233 17.06 -16.65 3.89
CA LEU A 233 15.78 -16.12 4.34
C LEU A 233 15.89 -14.63 4.72
N TYR A 234 16.96 -14.24 5.39
CA TYR A 234 17.14 -12.87 5.88
C TYR A 234 17.30 -11.86 4.74
N LEU A 235 18.00 -12.23 3.66
CA LEU A 235 18.07 -11.39 2.47
C LEU A 235 16.71 -11.27 1.77
N PHE A 236 15.93 -12.34 1.74
CA PHE A 236 14.56 -12.32 1.21
C PHE A 236 13.68 -11.36 2.03
N ILE A 237 13.73 -11.44 3.36
CA ILE A 237 12.99 -10.53 4.27
C ILE A 237 13.46 -9.08 4.09
N PHE A 238 14.77 -8.85 3.96
CA PHE A 238 15.31 -7.51 3.71
C PHE A 238 14.77 -6.90 2.42
N ILE A 239 14.69 -7.67 1.33
CA ILE A 239 14.12 -7.22 0.06
C ILE A 239 12.63 -6.88 0.23
N ILE A 240 11.88 -7.72 0.94
CA ILE A 240 10.46 -7.43 1.24
C ILE A 240 10.33 -6.13 2.02
N ALA A 241 11.15 -5.91 3.05
CA ALA A 241 11.15 -4.68 3.83
C ALA A 241 11.39 -3.44 2.96
N CYS A 242 12.38 -3.48 2.06
CA CYS A 242 12.65 -2.38 1.12
C CYS A 242 11.45 -2.11 0.20
N ILE A 243 10.82 -3.16 -0.35
CA ILE A 243 9.64 -3.02 -1.22
C ILE A 243 8.46 -2.47 -0.42
N THR A 244 8.23 -2.99 0.80
CA THR A 244 7.16 -2.50 1.69
C THR A 244 7.33 -1.02 1.98
N ASN A 245 8.53 -0.60 2.41
CA ASN A 245 8.81 0.81 2.69
C ASN A 245 8.59 1.71 1.46
N TYR A 246 8.84 1.20 0.25
CA TYR A 246 8.64 1.95 -0.99
C TYR A 246 7.16 2.16 -1.32
N VAL A 247 6.31 1.13 -1.14
CA VAL A 247 4.90 1.17 -1.58
C VAL A 247 3.92 1.51 -0.46
N ASP A 248 4.33 1.41 0.81
CA ASP A 248 3.46 1.57 1.96
C ASP A 248 3.19 3.05 2.26
N TYR A 249 1.93 3.32 2.57
CA TYR A 249 1.44 4.62 3.05
C TYR A 249 1.34 4.65 4.59
N LEU A 250 2.19 3.89 5.29
CA LEU A 250 2.22 3.70 6.75
C LEU A 250 0.93 3.08 7.33
N THR A 251 0.36 2.14 6.60
CA THR A 251 -0.88 1.45 7.02
C THR A 251 -0.59 0.31 8.00
N VAL A 252 -0.27 -0.85 7.46
CA VAL A 252 -0.03 -2.08 8.24
C VAL A 252 1.23 -2.82 7.76
N PRO A 253 2.40 -2.17 7.70
CA PRO A 253 3.60 -2.73 7.06
C PRO A 253 4.05 -4.06 7.68
N LEU A 254 3.79 -4.28 8.97
CA LEU A 254 4.21 -5.50 9.68
C LEU A 254 3.62 -6.79 9.13
N ILE A 255 2.49 -6.76 8.40
CA ILE A 255 1.92 -7.99 7.82
C ILE A 255 2.83 -8.59 6.75
N THR A 256 3.65 -7.77 6.07
CA THR A 256 4.60 -8.24 5.05
C THR A 256 5.79 -9.00 5.64
N LEU A 257 6.09 -8.80 6.92
CA LEU A 257 7.02 -9.62 7.70
C LEU A 257 6.30 -10.80 8.34
N ALA A 258 5.21 -10.53 9.08
CA ALA A 258 4.58 -11.50 9.98
C ALA A 258 4.03 -12.71 9.21
N ILE A 259 3.27 -12.49 8.15
CA ILE A 259 2.61 -13.57 7.41
C ILE A 259 3.63 -14.51 6.73
N PRO A 260 4.59 -14.02 5.90
CA PRO A 260 5.61 -14.90 5.35
C PRO A 260 6.43 -15.63 6.42
N LEU A 261 6.73 -14.95 7.54
CA LEU A 261 7.52 -15.54 8.62
C LEU A 261 6.75 -16.68 9.33
N ILE A 262 5.46 -16.48 9.63
CA ILE A 262 4.60 -17.51 10.21
C ILE A 262 4.53 -18.71 9.26
N LEU A 263 4.31 -18.51 7.97
CA LEU A 263 4.25 -19.59 7.00
C LEU A 263 5.58 -20.35 6.92
N TYR A 264 6.72 -19.66 6.97
CA TYR A 264 8.04 -20.28 7.00
C TYR A 264 8.25 -21.14 8.24
N ILE A 265 7.91 -20.59 9.42
CA ILE A 265 8.05 -21.29 10.71
C ILE A 265 7.17 -22.54 10.74
N THR A 266 5.91 -22.42 10.35
CA THR A 266 4.95 -23.54 10.33
C THR A 266 5.40 -24.65 9.36
N TYR A 267 5.93 -24.26 8.19
CA TYR A 267 6.51 -25.21 7.24
C TYR A 267 7.70 -25.95 7.86
N LYS A 268 8.65 -25.22 8.46
CA LYS A 268 9.85 -25.82 9.08
C LYS A 268 9.53 -26.71 10.28
N GLN A 269 8.52 -26.37 11.06
CA GLN A 269 8.03 -27.20 12.15
C GLN A 269 7.41 -28.51 11.64
N LYS A 270 6.65 -28.44 10.53
CA LYS A 270 6.10 -29.66 9.87
C LYS A 270 7.21 -30.55 9.32
N GLU A 271 8.23 -29.95 8.67
CA GLU A 271 9.36 -30.69 8.07
C GLU A 271 10.22 -31.40 9.13
N ASN A 272 10.39 -30.77 10.29
CA ASN A 272 11.19 -31.31 11.39
C ASN A 272 10.55 -30.96 12.75
N SER A 273 9.77 -31.91 13.28
CA SER A 273 9.07 -31.75 14.57
C SER A 273 9.99 -31.63 15.78
N ASN A 274 11.27 -32.00 15.66
CA ASN A 274 12.26 -31.96 16.75
C ASN A 274 12.94 -30.60 16.88
N LEU A 275 12.59 -29.60 16.05
CA LEU A 275 13.17 -28.27 16.17
C LEU A 275 12.77 -27.63 17.50
N GLN A 276 13.78 -27.19 18.26
CA GLN A 276 13.58 -26.53 19.53
C GLN A 276 12.97 -25.13 19.32
N TYR A 277 12.13 -24.67 20.26
CA TYR A 277 11.55 -23.33 20.26
C TYR A 277 12.60 -22.20 20.16
N LYS A 278 13.79 -22.41 20.73
CA LYS A 278 14.94 -21.48 20.63
C LYS A 278 15.36 -21.19 19.17
N TYR A 279 15.21 -22.17 18.27
CA TYR A 279 15.49 -21.99 16.85
C TYR A 279 14.51 -20.98 16.22
N PHE A 280 13.22 -21.12 16.53
CA PHE A 280 12.17 -20.22 15.99
C PHE A 280 12.30 -18.81 16.57
N ILE A 281 12.54 -18.66 17.87
CA ILE A 281 12.80 -17.36 18.50
C ILE A 281 13.97 -16.64 17.81
N LYS A 282 15.07 -17.35 17.56
CA LYS A 282 16.23 -16.78 16.86
C LYS A 282 15.89 -16.30 15.45
N ILE A 283 15.05 -17.03 14.71
CA ILE A 283 14.59 -16.62 13.38
C ILE A 283 13.74 -15.36 13.50
N ILE A 284 12.76 -15.33 14.41
CA ILE A 284 11.87 -14.19 14.62
C ILE A 284 12.69 -12.94 14.93
N ILE A 285 13.54 -12.98 15.97
CA ILE A 285 14.36 -11.82 16.38
C ILE A 285 15.25 -11.33 15.23
N LYS A 286 15.96 -12.24 14.54
CA LYS A 286 16.82 -11.84 13.43
C LYS A 286 16.07 -11.27 12.25
N SER A 287 14.89 -11.83 11.93
CA SER A 287 14.04 -11.35 10.85
C SER A 287 13.49 -9.96 11.16
N SER A 288 13.05 -9.73 12.40
CA SER A 288 12.54 -8.44 12.87
C SER A 288 13.62 -7.34 12.87
N LEU A 289 14.87 -7.71 13.23
CA LEU A 289 16.00 -6.77 13.23
C LEU A 289 16.47 -6.40 11.81
N ILE A 290 16.20 -7.25 10.83
CA ILE A 290 16.62 -7.04 9.44
C ILE A 290 15.53 -6.33 8.64
N TRP A 291 14.26 -6.59 8.98
CA TRP A 291 13.11 -5.93 8.41
C TRP A 291 12.96 -4.50 8.94
#